data_90d3bc1ae7e3c4203e7e97f3875b498a
#
_entry.id   90d3bc1ae7e3c4203e7e97f3875b498a
#
_cell.length_a   1.000
_cell.length_b   1.000
_cell.length_c   1.000
_cell.angle_alpha   90.00
_cell.angle_beta   90.00
_cell.angle_gamma   90.00
#
_symmetry.space_group_name_H-M   'P 1'
#
loop_
_entity.id
_entity.type
_entity.pdbx_description
1 polymer ?
#
loop_
_entity_poly.entity_id
_entity_poly.type
_entity_poly.pdbx_seq_one_letter_code
_entity_poly.pdbx_strand_id
1 'polypeptide(L)'
;DGKTPVLYTVGRKALGYYTFRNWDVSESWTGFSERPSYEDATKVAETLVKAFMAGAENDGERPEQDGPAGVDELHIVYSEFKSMMSQSAEAHRIAPMVVEYVEDAGPYTLYSFEPDATTLFESLLPRYLTTRVYAALLESAASELASRQRAMKSASDNADDLIKALTLEANRERQAQITQEISEIVGGANALADAAK
;
A
#
# COMPACT_ATOMS: atom_id res chain seq x y z
N ASP A 1 22.84 8.76 -7.56
CA ASP A 1 22.73 10.04 -8.28
C ASP A 1 23.22 11.26 -7.48
N GLY A 2 23.73 11.07 -6.25
CA GLY A 2 24.27 12.16 -5.41
C GLY A 2 23.22 13.06 -4.75
N LYS A 3 21.94 12.74 -4.84
CA LYS A 3 20.84 13.48 -4.22
C LYS A 3 20.57 12.98 -2.80
N THR A 4 20.26 13.88 -1.89
CA THR A 4 19.88 13.53 -0.51
C THR A 4 18.35 13.37 -0.45
N PRO A 5 17.81 12.20 -0.09
CA PRO A 5 16.38 12.01 0.00
C PRO A 5 15.81 12.66 1.28
N VAL A 6 14.72 13.41 1.14
CA VAL A 6 13.86 13.87 2.24
C VAL A 6 12.60 13.02 2.21
N LEU A 7 12.30 12.34 3.32
CA LEU A 7 11.28 11.31 3.35
C LEU A 7 10.00 11.78 4.02
N TYR A 8 8.90 11.69 3.29
CA TYR A 8 7.54 11.89 3.78
C TYR A 8 6.77 10.57 3.71
N THR A 9 6.03 10.21 4.74
CA THR A 9 5.34 8.92 4.78
C THR A 9 3.85 9.05 5.06
N VAL A 10 3.04 8.28 4.33
CA VAL A 10 1.62 8.11 4.61
C VAL A 10 1.35 6.66 4.98
N GLY A 11 0.79 6.46 6.18
CA GLY A 11 0.44 5.15 6.71
C GLY A 11 1.42 4.61 7.74
N ARG A 12 0.85 3.88 8.71
CA ARG A 12 1.59 3.33 9.87
C ARG A 12 2.69 2.35 9.49
N LYS A 13 2.51 1.57 8.41
CA LYS A 13 3.49 0.56 7.98
C LYS A 13 4.73 1.22 7.40
N ALA A 14 4.56 2.25 6.58
CA ALA A 14 5.67 2.99 6.01
C ALA A 14 6.47 3.69 7.12
N LEU A 15 5.79 4.41 8.00
CA LEU A 15 6.42 5.04 9.16
C LEU A 15 7.21 4.04 9.99
N GLY A 16 6.60 2.92 10.40
CA GLY A 16 7.26 1.89 11.22
C GLY A 16 8.46 1.26 10.53
N TYR A 17 8.40 1.04 9.22
CA TYR A 17 9.51 0.48 8.46
C TYR A 17 10.74 1.41 8.44
N TYR A 18 10.54 2.68 8.14
CA TYR A 18 11.63 3.64 8.05
C TYR A 18 12.19 4.01 9.42
N THR A 19 11.34 4.16 10.44
CA THR A 19 11.77 4.37 11.84
C THR A 19 12.61 3.19 12.35
N PHE A 20 12.21 1.95 12.07
CA PHE A 20 12.99 0.76 12.45
C PHE A 20 14.37 0.73 11.81
N ARG A 21 14.52 1.28 10.61
CA ARG A 21 15.81 1.38 9.90
C ARG A 21 16.61 2.63 10.24
N ASN A 22 16.16 3.43 11.21
CA ASN A 22 16.78 4.70 11.61
C ASN A 22 16.92 5.71 10.42
N TRP A 23 15.94 5.69 9.51
CA TRP A 23 15.84 6.72 8.50
C TRP A 23 15.11 7.93 9.09
N ASP A 24 15.61 9.12 8.77
CA ASP A 24 14.95 10.36 9.15
C ASP A 24 13.68 10.56 8.31
N VAL A 25 12.53 10.69 8.99
CA VAL A 25 11.23 10.94 8.39
C VAL A 25 10.82 12.35 8.74
N SER A 26 10.82 13.24 7.76
CA SER A 26 10.53 14.66 7.97
C SER A 26 9.11 14.90 8.45
N GLU A 27 8.12 14.21 7.87
CA GLU A 27 6.73 14.26 8.32
C GLU A 27 6.01 12.95 7.99
N SER A 28 5.01 12.61 8.80
CA SER A 28 4.22 11.39 8.62
C SER A 28 2.75 11.62 8.92
N TRP A 29 1.88 11.03 8.10
CA TRP A 29 0.43 11.06 8.27
C TRP A 29 -0.11 9.65 8.43
N THR A 30 -0.99 9.46 9.39
CA THR A 30 -1.61 8.16 9.69
C THR A 30 -3.10 8.31 9.97
N GLY A 31 -3.84 7.21 9.85
CA GLY A 31 -5.25 7.15 10.23
C GLY A 31 -6.23 7.16 9.07
N PHE A 32 -5.83 7.54 7.87
CA PHE A 32 -6.71 7.64 6.70
C PHE A 32 -6.30 6.76 5.51
N SER A 33 -5.26 5.92 5.64
CA SER A 33 -4.74 5.11 4.52
C SER A 33 -5.77 4.14 3.92
N GLU A 34 -6.77 3.68 4.68
CA GLU A 34 -7.85 2.80 4.19
C GLU A 34 -8.99 3.56 3.51
N ARG A 35 -9.21 4.82 3.87
CA ARG A 35 -10.27 5.69 3.35
C ARG A 35 -9.77 7.12 3.23
N PRO A 36 -8.87 7.40 2.30
CA PRO A 36 -8.34 8.74 2.14
C PRO A 36 -9.42 9.69 1.63
N SER A 37 -9.47 10.89 2.21
CA SER A 37 -10.31 11.98 1.74
C SER A 37 -9.49 12.97 0.92
N TYR A 38 -10.17 13.82 0.15
CA TYR A 38 -9.50 14.92 -0.56
C TYR A 38 -8.85 15.92 0.40
N GLU A 39 -9.44 16.13 1.57
CA GLU A 39 -8.88 17.00 2.62
C GLU A 39 -7.56 16.45 3.17
N ASP A 40 -7.44 15.13 3.34
CA ASP A 40 -6.19 14.50 3.75
C ASP A 40 -5.10 14.66 2.69
N ALA A 41 -5.47 14.47 1.41
CA ALA A 41 -4.56 14.72 0.29
C ALA A 41 -4.12 16.18 0.21
N THR A 42 -5.01 17.13 0.51
CA THR A 42 -4.69 18.55 0.54
C THR A 42 -3.63 18.86 1.60
N LYS A 43 -3.77 18.34 2.82
CA LYS A 43 -2.77 18.53 3.89
C LYS A 43 -1.39 18.01 3.48
N VAL A 44 -1.34 16.81 2.91
CA VAL A 44 -0.09 16.23 2.41
C VAL A 44 0.50 17.09 1.29
N ALA A 45 -0.33 17.48 0.32
CA ALA A 45 0.12 18.28 -0.82
C ALA A 45 0.61 19.67 -0.42
N GLU A 46 -0.05 20.33 0.54
CA GLU A 46 0.40 21.63 1.06
C GLU A 46 1.79 21.56 1.68
N THR A 47 2.08 20.52 2.46
CA THR A 47 3.44 20.30 3.01
C THR A 47 4.46 20.10 1.90
N LEU A 48 4.13 19.26 0.89
CA LEU A 48 5.04 19.01 -0.23
C LEU A 48 5.28 20.27 -1.07
N VAL A 49 4.24 21.07 -1.32
CA VAL A 49 4.36 22.35 -2.05
C VAL A 49 5.25 23.31 -1.28
N LYS A 50 5.07 23.45 0.04
CA LYS A 50 5.91 24.31 0.88
C LYS A 50 7.38 23.86 0.83
N ALA A 51 7.65 22.56 0.93
CA ALA A 51 9.00 22.01 0.81
C ALA A 51 9.62 22.28 -0.57
N PHE A 52 8.85 22.14 -1.65
CA PHE A 52 9.31 22.41 -3.00
C PHE A 52 9.59 23.90 -3.24
N MET A 53 8.72 24.78 -2.76
CA MET A 53 8.94 26.23 -2.86
C MET A 53 10.16 26.69 -2.06
N ALA A 54 10.38 26.13 -0.86
CA ALA A 54 11.57 26.41 -0.06
C ALA A 54 12.86 25.90 -0.75
N GLY A 55 12.83 24.84 -1.54
CA GLY A 55 13.95 24.36 -2.34
C GLY A 55 14.29 25.29 -3.50
N ALA A 56 13.28 25.83 -4.15
CA ALA A 56 13.45 26.77 -5.26
C ALA A 56 14.04 28.13 -4.86
N GLU A 57 13.87 28.54 -3.59
CA GLU A 57 14.38 29.81 -3.06
C GLU A 57 15.80 29.71 -2.50
N ASN A 58 16.29 28.50 -2.20
CA ASN A 58 17.57 28.29 -1.53
C ASN A 58 18.59 27.63 -2.48
N ASP A 59 19.42 28.45 -3.11
CA ASP A 59 20.60 27.99 -3.88
C ASP A 59 21.70 27.41 -2.95
N GLY A 60 21.39 26.31 -2.26
CA GLY A 60 22.38 25.45 -1.61
C GLY A 60 22.71 25.70 -0.14
N GLU A 61 22.16 26.70 0.53
CA GLU A 61 22.29 26.87 1.97
C GLU A 61 21.03 26.40 2.71
N ARG A 62 21.17 25.40 3.60
CA ARG A 62 20.07 25.01 4.50
C ARG A 62 19.77 26.17 5.43
N PRO A 63 18.53 26.70 5.47
CA PRO A 63 18.18 27.66 6.51
C PRO A 63 18.23 26.96 7.88
N GLU A 64 18.91 27.54 8.83
CA GLU A 64 18.97 27.11 10.25
C GLU A 64 17.63 27.32 11.00
N GLN A 65 16.51 27.49 10.32
CA GLN A 65 15.23 27.85 10.94
C GLN A 65 14.13 26.86 10.62
N ASP A 66 13.28 26.60 11.61
CA ASP A 66 12.08 25.80 11.81
C ASP A 66 11.10 25.57 10.62
N GLY A 67 11.59 25.45 9.38
CA GLY A 67 10.82 25.16 8.18
C GLY A 67 11.10 23.77 7.61
N PRO A 68 10.21 23.22 6.75
CA PRO A 68 10.49 21.98 6.05
C PRO A 68 11.77 22.15 5.20
N ALA A 69 12.63 21.11 5.18
CA ALA A 69 13.80 21.09 4.33
C ALA A 69 13.39 21.32 2.87
N GLY A 70 14.02 22.30 2.20
CA GLY A 70 13.74 22.57 0.79
C GLY A 70 14.12 21.39 -0.09
N VAL A 71 13.31 21.10 -1.12
CA VAL A 71 13.52 19.99 -2.05
C VAL A 71 13.41 20.45 -3.50
N ASP A 72 14.26 19.93 -4.38
CA ASP A 72 14.31 20.27 -5.81
C ASP A 72 13.38 19.41 -6.65
N GLU A 73 13.07 18.21 -6.19
CA GLU A 73 12.21 17.26 -6.90
C GLU A 73 11.25 16.57 -5.95
N LEU A 74 10.02 16.40 -6.39
CA LEU A 74 9.00 15.60 -5.69
C LEU A 74 8.73 14.31 -6.45
N HIS A 75 8.92 13.20 -5.75
CA HIS A 75 8.59 11.87 -6.22
C HIS A 75 7.54 11.24 -5.33
N ILE A 76 6.54 10.62 -5.93
CA ILE A 76 5.54 9.84 -5.22
C ILE A 76 5.74 8.36 -5.53
N VAL A 77 5.80 7.55 -4.46
CA VAL A 77 5.91 6.09 -4.56
C VAL A 77 4.66 5.49 -3.96
N TYR A 78 3.94 4.69 -4.73
CA TYR A 78 2.66 4.13 -4.31
C TYR A 78 2.39 2.78 -4.99
N SER A 79 1.35 2.08 -4.55
CA SER A 79 0.89 0.85 -5.19
C SER A 79 -0.22 1.15 -6.18
N GLU A 80 0.11 1.06 -7.47
CA GLU A 80 -0.86 1.19 -8.55
C GLU A 80 -1.81 0.00 -8.58
N PHE A 81 -3.10 0.26 -8.67
CA PHE A 81 -4.13 -0.76 -8.79
C PHE A 81 -4.42 -1.08 -10.25
N LYS A 82 -3.88 -2.19 -10.77
CA LYS A 82 -4.18 -2.67 -12.14
C LYS A 82 -5.43 -3.54 -12.20
N SER A 83 -5.58 -4.43 -11.23
CA SER A 83 -6.73 -5.32 -11.11
C SER A 83 -6.79 -5.95 -9.72
N MET A 84 -7.86 -6.69 -9.40
CA MET A 84 -7.95 -7.48 -8.19
C MET A 84 -6.81 -8.51 -8.04
N MET A 85 -6.23 -8.97 -9.14
CA MET A 85 -5.15 -9.96 -9.15
C MET A 85 -3.75 -9.35 -9.23
N SER A 86 -3.63 -8.10 -9.71
CA SER A 86 -2.33 -7.48 -9.99
C SER A 86 -2.27 -6.06 -9.45
N GLN A 87 -1.26 -5.80 -8.63
CA GLN A 87 -0.86 -4.48 -8.17
C GLN A 87 0.65 -4.34 -8.39
N SER A 88 1.13 -3.14 -8.70
CA SER A 88 2.54 -2.86 -8.88
C SER A 88 2.96 -1.66 -8.05
N ALA A 89 4.20 -1.68 -7.56
CA ALA A 89 4.80 -0.48 -6.97
C ALA A 89 5.30 0.42 -8.10
N GLU A 90 4.84 1.66 -8.09
CA GLU A 90 5.21 2.67 -9.08
C GLU A 90 5.84 3.88 -8.38
N ALA A 91 6.75 4.52 -9.09
CA ALA A 91 7.40 5.75 -8.66
C ALA A 91 7.29 6.79 -9.77
N HIS A 92 6.66 7.91 -9.47
CA HIS A 92 6.46 8.98 -10.43
C HIS A 92 7.01 10.30 -9.89
N ARG A 93 7.76 11.02 -10.73
CA ARG A 93 8.10 12.40 -10.44
C ARG A 93 6.88 13.28 -10.71
N ILE A 94 6.48 14.08 -9.73
CA ILE A 94 5.32 14.97 -9.82
C ILE A 94 5.71 16.45 -9.90
N ALA A 95 6.92 16.81 -9.49
CA ALA A 95 7.51 18.13 -9.67
C ALA A 95 9.04 18.02 -9.79
N PRO A 96 9.70 18.91 -10.55
CA PRO A 96 9.12 19.86 -11.50
C PRO A 96 8.48 19.17 -12.71
N MET A 97 7.60 19.88 -13.39
CA MET A 97 7.04 19.42 -14.66
C MET A 97 8.09 19.44 -15.76
N VAL A 98 8.14 18.39 -16.57
CA VAL A 98 9.00 18.35 -17.76
C VAL A 98 8.18 18.83 -18.95
N VAL A 99 8.66 19.89 -19.59
CA VAL A 99 8.07 20.40 -20.83
C VAL A 99 8.73 19.68 -21.99
N GLU A 100 7.94 18.94 -22.76
CA GLU A 100 8.38 18.37 -24.03
C GLU A 100 8.03 19.35 -25.16
N TYR A 101 9.04 19.78 -25.91
CA TYR A 101 8.84 20.58 -27.10
C TYR A 101 8.64 19.65 -28.29
N VAL A 102 7.43 19.65 -28.86
CA VAL A 102 7.11 18.91 -30.07
C VAL A 102 7.23 19.85 -31.28
N GLU A 103 8.08 19.50 -32.25
CA GLU A 103 8.32 20.35 -33.42
C GLU A 103 7.09 20.53 -34.32
N ASP A 104 6.14 19.61 -34.26
CA ASP A 104 4.93 19.63 -35.10
C ASP A 104 3.67 19.63 -34.20
N ALA A 105 3.36 20.79 -33.63
CA ALA A 105 2.27 20.95 -32.69
C ALA A 105 0.85 20.92 -33.32
N GLY A 106 0.71 20.66 -34.62
CA GLY A 106 -0.59 20.70 -35.32
C GLY A 106 -1.23 22.10 -35.35
N PRO A 107 -2.50 22.21 -35.69
CA PRO A 107 -3.17 23.51 -35.76
C PRO A 107 -3.25 24.16 -34.37
N TYR A 108 -2.80 25.43 -34.31
CA TYR A 108 -2.88 26.23 -33.08
C TYR A 108 -4.32 26.33 -32.57
N THR A 109 -4.51 26.24 -31.25
CA THR A 109 -5.80 26.46 -30.63
C THR A 109 -6.27 27.92 -30.82
N LEU A 110 -7.53 28.12 -31.16
CA LEU A 110 -8.14 29.44 -31.30
C LEU A 110 -8.48 30.12 -29.96
N TYR A 111 -8.04 29.55 -28.85
CA TYR A 111 -8.32 30.06 -27.52
C TYR A 111 -7.15 30.91 -26.99
N SER A 112 -7.48 32.04 -26.39
CA SER A 112 -6.55 32.86 -25.60
C SER A 112 -6.78 32.61 -24.09
N PHE A 113 -5.72 32.71 -23.32
CA PHE A 113 -5.79 32.56 -21.85
C PHE A 113 -6.03 33.92 -21.20
N GLU A 114 -7.01 33.98 -20.29
CA GLU A 114 -7.24 35.15 -19.43
C GLU A 114 -7.28 34.69 -17.95
N PRO A 115 -6.48 35.25 -17.07
CA PRO A 115 -5.35 36.18 -17.35
C PRO A 115 -4.26 35.54 -18.23
N ASP A 116 -3.03 35.73 -18.00
CA ASP A 116 -1.95 35.07 -18.76
C ASP A 116 -1.72 33.61 -18.32
N ALA A 117 -0.99 32.84 -19.11
CA ALA A 117 -0.71 31.43 -18.84
C ALA A 117 0.06 31.21 -17.52
N THR A 118 0.96 32.10 -17.16
CA THR A 118 1.77 32.00 -15.95
C THR A 118 0.90 32.09 -14.69
N THR A 119 0.04 33.08 -14.61
CA THR A 119 -0.91 33.26 -13.49
C THR A 119 -1.88 32.06 -13.37
N LEU A 120 -2.32 31.50 -14.52
CA LEU A 120 -3.14 30.29 -14.49
C LEU A 120 -2.38 29.10 -13.96
N PHE A 121 -1.13 28.89 -14.37
CA PHE A 121 -0.29 27.81 -13.87
C PHE A 121 -0.03 27.92 -12.37
N GLU A 122 0.25 29.12 -11.85
CA GLU A 122 0.44 29.33 -10.41
C GLU A 122 -0.77 28.88 -9.58
N SER A 123 -1.97 29.06 -10.11
CA SER A 123 -3.22 28.64 -9.45
C SER A 123 -3.53 27.14 -9.64
N LEU A 124 -3.14 26.55 -10.77
CA LEU A 124 -3.48 25.17 -11.14
C LEU A 124 -2.48 24.14 -10.61
N LEU A 125 -1.19 24.48 -10.52
CA LEU A 125 -0.16 23.56 -10.08
C LEU A 125 -0.39 22.98 -8.68
N PRO A 126 -0.78 23.74 -7.65
CA PRO A 126 -1.09 23.18 -6.34
C PRO A 126 -2.27 22.21 -6.38
N ARG A 127 -3.30 22.52 -7.19
CA ARG A 127 -4.46 21.64 -7.38
C ARG A 127 -4.09 20.36 -8.12
N TYR A 128 -3.22 20.47 -9.11
CA TYR A 128 -2.69 19.30 -9.81
C TYR A 128 -1.94 18.38 -8.84
N LEU A 129 -1.02 18.91 -8.04
CA LEU A 129 -0.28 18.15 -7.03
C LEU A 129 -1.22 17.47 -6.03
N THR A 130 -2.21 18.21 -5.49
CA THR A 130 -3.23 17.64 -4.60
C THR A 130 -3.98 16.48 -5.27
N THR A 131 -4.39 16.66 -6.52
CA THR A 131 -5.11 15.62 -7.27
C THR A 131 -4.24 14.39 -7.52
N ARG A 132 -2.95 14.56 -7.83
CA ARG A 132 -2.00 13.44 -8.02
C ARG A 132 -1.76 12.69 -6.71
N VAL A 133 -1.59 13.40 -5.60
CA VAL A 133 -1.48 12.79 -4.26
C VAL A 133 -2.76 12.02 -3.93
N TYR A 134 -3.93 12.63 -4.14
CA TYR A 134 -5.21 11.98 -3.87
C TYR A 134 -5.42 10.71 -4.71
N ALA A 135 -5.11 10.76 -6.00
CA ALA A 135 -5.17 9.58 -6.88
C ALA A 135 -4.28 8.44 -6.37
N ALA A 136 -3.02 8.75 -6.02
CA ALA A 136 -2.09 7.76 -5.49
C ALA A 136 -2.55 7.16 -4.15
N LEU A 137 -3.17 7.96 -3.28
CA LEU A 137 -3.76 7.47 -2.02
C LEU A 137 -4.93 6.52 -2.28
N LEU A 138 -5.81 6.85 -3.22
CA LEU A 138 -6.95 6.00 -3.60
C LEU A 138 -6.47 4.67 -4.22
N GLU A 139 -5.50 4.72 -5.12
CA GLU A 139 -4.95 3.52 -5.74
C GLU A 139 -4.25 2.63 -4.71
N SER A 140 -3.49 3.21 -3.78
CA SER A 140 -2.86 2.47 -2.68
C SER A 140 -3.91 1.83 -1.77
N ALA A 141 -4.99 2.53 -1.44
CA ALA A 141 -6.09 1.99 -0.63
C ALA A 141 -6.79 0.83 -1.35
N ALA A 142 -7.08 0.97 -2.65
CA ALA A 142 -7.67 -0.08 -3.47
C ALA A 142 -6.74 -1.31 -3.57
N SER A 143 -5.44 -1.08 -3.77
CA SER A 143 -4.41 -2.13 -3.84
C SER A 143 -4.29 -2.90 -2.52
N GLU A 144 -4.32 -2.19 -1.38
CA GLU A 144 -4.31 -2.81 -0.06
C GLU A 144 -5.55 -3.67 0.16
N LEU A 145 -6.74 -3.16 -0.18
CA LEU A 145 -8.00 -3.89 -0.04
C LEU A 145 -8.02 -5.16 -0.90
N ALA A 146 -7.60 -5.08 -2.16
CA ALA A 146 -7.50 -6.22 -3.06
C ALA A 146 -6.52 -7.29 -2.55
N SER A 147 -5.37 -6.88 -2.05
CA SER A 147 -4.37 -7.79 -1.48
C SER A 147 -4.88 -8.45 -0.20
N ARG A 148 -5.56 -7.70 0.66
CA ARG A 148 -6.21 -8.22 1.88
C ARG A 148 -7.28 -9.24 1.54
N GLN A 149 -8.13 -8.96 0.56
CA GLN A 149 -9.19 -9.88 0.13
C GLN A 149 -8.62 -11.19 -0.40
N ARG A 150 -7.54 -11.15 -1.21
CA ARG A 150 -6.86 -12.37 -1.68
C ARG A 150 -6.25 -13.18 -0.55
N ALA A 151 -5.58 -12.51 0.39
CA ALA A 151 -4.99 -13.17 1.55
C ALA A 151 -6.04 -13.86 2.43
N MET A 152 -7.17 -13.19 2.67
CA MET A 152 -8.27 -13.75 3.45
C MET A 152 -8.95 -14.92 2.72
N LYS A 153 -9.13 -14.81 1.40
CA LYS A 153 -9.64 -15.93 0.58
C LYS A 153 -8.74 -17.15 0.68
N SER A 154 -7.43 -16.96 0.48
CA SER A 154 -6.45 -18.06 0.60
C SER A 154 -6.43 -18.68 1.99
N ALA A 155 -6.52 -17.85 3.04
CA ALA A 155 -6.60 -18.35 4.42
C ALA A 155 -7.87 -19.19 4.67
N SER A 156 -9.01 -18.76 4.13
CA SER A 156 -10.26 -19.52 4.20
C SER A 156 -10.16 -20.86 3.48
N ASP A 157 -9.64 -20.88 2.25
CA ASP A 157 -9.47 -22.09 1.47
C ASP A 157 -8.52 -23.09 2.17
N ASN A 158 -7.42 -22.60 2.75
CA ASN A 158 -6.49 -23.43 3.54
C ASN A 158 -7.16 -24.00 4.81
N ALA A 159 -8.01 -23.21 5.48
CA ALA A 159 -8.76 -23.67 6.65
C ALA A 159 -9.75 -24.77 6.28
N ASP A 160 -10.47 -24.63 5.18
CA ASP A 160 -11.41 -25.67 4.69
C ASP A 160 -10.70 -26.98 4.36
N ASP A 161 -9.51 -26.92 3.75
CA ASP A 161 -8.73 -28.12 3.45
C ASP A 161 -8.18 -28.79 4.72
N LEU A 162 -7.76 -28.00 5.71
CA LEU A 162 -7.35 -28.54 7.01
C LEU A 162 -8.52 -29.21 7.74
N ILE A 163 -9.71 -28.61 7.73
CA ILE A 163 -10.92 -29.19 8.30
C ILE A 163 -11.25 -30.56 7.66
N LYS A 164 -11.16 -30.66 6.33
CA LYS A 164 -11.38 -31.94 5.62
C LYS A 164 -10.36 -33.00 6.04
N ALA A 165 -9.07 -32.63 6.11
CA ALA A 165 -8.01 -33.54 6.52
C ALA A 165 -8.20 -34.04 7.96
N LEU A 166 -8.45 -33.12 8.90
CA LEU A 166 -8.68 -33.50 10.30
C LEU A 166 -9.96 -34.32 10.49
N THR A 167 -11.01 -34.04 9.73
CA THR A 167 -12.24 -34.84 9.76
C THR A 167 -12.01 -36.27 9.29
N LEU A 168 -11.19 -36.44 8.23
CA LEU A 168 -10.82 -37.77 7.74
C LEU A 168 -10.01 -38.54 8.78
N GLU A 169 -9.03 -37.86 9.40
CA GLU A 169 -8.20 -38.46 10.46
C GLU A 169 -9.02 -38.87 11.67
N ALA A 170 -9.88 -37.99 12.18
CA ALA A 170 -10.79 -38.29 13.30
C ALA A 170 -11.71 -39.49 13.00
N ASN A 171 -12.23 -39.60 11.78
CA ASN A 171 -13.05 -40.76 11.39
C ASN A 171 -12.24 -42.04 11.33
N ARG A 172 -10.97 -42.01 10.87
CA ARG A 172 -10.06 -43.17 10.89
C ARG A 172 -9.77 -43.63 12.29
N GLU A 173 -9.41 -42.70 13.18
CA GLU A 173 -9.14 -43.01 14.60
C GLU A 173 -10.36 -43.60 15.29
N ARG A 174 -11.54 -43.04 15.07
CA ARG A 174 -12.78 -43.59 15.61
C ARG A 174 -13.03 -45.03 15.09
N GLN A 175 -12.83 -45.28 13.82
CA GLN A 175 -12.97 -46.64 13.25
C GLN A 175 -11.95 -47.62 13.83
N ALA A 176 -10.69 -47.20 14.02
CA ALA A 176 -9.66 -47.99 14.66
C ALA A 176 -10.02 -48.35 16.09
N GLN A 177 -10.49 -47.38 16.89
CA GLN A 177 -10.98 -47.63 18.26
C GLN A 177 -12.11 -48.63 18.32
N ILE A 178 -13.15 -48.48 17.47
CA ILE A 178 -14.26 -49.38 17.43
C ILE A 178 -13.78 -50.82 17.04
N THR A 179 -12.87 -50.91 16.09
CA THR A 179 -12.32 -52.22 15.67
C THR A 179 -11.50 -52.85 16.80
N GLN A 180 -10.75 -52.07 17.56
CA GLN A 180 -9.98 -52.56 18.70
C GLN A 180 -10.94 -53.06 19.80
N GLU A 181 -11.97 -52.29 20.17
CA GLU A 181 -12.96 -52.70 21.17
C GLU A 181 -13.68 -53.98 20.78
N ILE A 182 -14.07 -54.13 19.53
CA ILE A 182 -14.67 -55.40 19.02
C ILE A 182 -13.68 -56.55 19.14
N SER A 183 -12.42 -56.34 18.78
CA SER A 183 -11.37 -57.36 18.87
C SER A 183 -11.12 -57.81 20.31
N GLU A 184 -11.12 -56.87 21.25
CA GLU A 184 -10.97 -57.16 22.68
C GLU A 184 -12.18 -57.95 23.24
N ILE A 185 -13.38 -57.59 22.87
CA ILE A 185 -14.60 -58.32 23.27
C ILE A 185 -14.58 -59.74 22.73
N VAL A 186 -14.28 -59.92 21.44
CA VAL A 186 -14.21 -61.24 20.78
C VAL A 186 -13.08 -62.08 21.37
N GLY A 187 -11.90 -61.48 21.58
CA GLY A 187 -10.78 -62.15 22.24
C GLY A 187 -11.09 -62.59 23.66
N GLY A 188 -11.73 -61.77 24.44
CA GLY A 188 -12.21 -62.08 25.81
C GLY A 188 -13.25 -63.21 25.82
N ALA A 189 -14.23 -63.20 24.89
CA ALA A 189 -15.25 -64.26 24.79
C ALA A 189 -14.58 -65.60 24.40
N ASN A 190 -13.62 -65.64 23.49
CA ASN A 190 -12.93 -66.87 23.11
C ASN A 190 -12.07 -67.42 24.27
N ALA A 191 -11.40 -66.56 25.03
CA ALA A 191 -10.59 -66.99 26.18
C ALA A 191 -11.50 -67.57 27.31
N LEU A 192 -12.69 -67.01 27.53
CA LEU A 192 -13.65 -67.59 28.46
C LEU A 192 -14.21 -68.95 27.99
N ALA A 193 -14.48 -69.11 26.68
CA ALA A 193 -14.95 -70.36 26.14
C ALA A 193 -13.88 -71.48 26.21
N ASP A 194 -12.61 -71.17 26.09
CA ASP A 194 -11.50 -72.13 26.25
C ASP A 194 -11.21 -72.48 27.72
N ALA A 195 -11.47 -71.55 28.64
CA ALA A 195 -11.32 -71.78 30.09
C ALA A 195 -12.47 -72.66 30.69
N ALA A 196 -13.56 -72.80 29.97
CA ALA A 196 -14.73 -73.58 30.35
C ALA A 196 -14.74 -75.04 29.87
N LYS A 197 -13.67 -75.45 29.15
CA LYS A 197 -13.40 -76.84 28.76
C LYS A 197 -12.43 -77.51 29.70
#